data_3c37910a86e34bcb7daedf0f59592f1a
#
_entry.id   3c37910a86e34bcb7daedf0f59592f1a
#
_cell.length_a   1.000
_cell.length_b   1.000
_cell.length_c   1.000
_cell.angle_alpha   90.00
_cell.angle_beta   90.00
_cell.angle_gamma   90.00
#
_symmetry.space_group_name_H-M   'P 1'
#
loop_
_entity.id
_entity.type
_entity.pdbx_description
1 polymer ?
#
loop_
_entity_poly.entity_id
_entity_poly.type
_entity_poly.pdbx_seq_one_letter_code
_entity_poly.pdbx_strand_id
1 'polypeptide(L)'
;MTRFLWDKFSKDYLETFLASCGDVKTSLDVTAETQEIDVYFRPTSPKIPPELGLLGRLAQTPCLLEPYRNSVTIEGILACLSKLLTVREQLQREAHRNQQPLLAENIPRLWILTPTASQRIITAFSALNNPDWGEGIYFLPPALTTAIIVLHQLPETPETLWLRLLGRGGTRSRAIDELEALSPHHPFKSASLKLLYNLSRNLQALPKRTQEERKFIMRLAPLYQQDREKAIQQGEAIGLQKGRIEGIQQGEAIGLQKEASKLVLRQLKRRFGELPPHITETIQKLSVEKLEDLGEALLDFETQADLINWLN
;
A
#
# COMPACT_ATOMS: atom_id res chain seq x y z
N MET A 1 -17.76 -7.26 17.83
CA MET A 1 -17.33 -7.46 16.41
C MET A 1 -17.00 -6.14 15.72
N THR A 2 -17.86 -5.12 15.72
CA THR A 2 -17.58 -3.82 15.07
C THR A 2 -16.39 -3.06 15.67
N ARG A 3 -16.16 -3.15 17.00
CA ARG A 3 -14.99 -2.54 17.65
C ARG A 3 -13.68 -3.12 17.08
N PHE A 4 -13.60 -4.42 16.91
CA PHE A 4 -12.46 -5.12 16.32
C PHE A 4 -12.13 -4.66 14.88
N LEU A 5 -13.15 -4.43 14.03
CA LEU A 5 -12.92 -3.95 12.66
C LEU A 5 -12.32 -2.55 12.62
N TRP A 6 -12.76 -1.66 13.49
CA TRP A 6 -12.21 -0.31 13.60
C TRP A 6 -10.80 -0.30 14.19
N ASP A 7 -10.57 -1.14 15.19
CA ASP A 7 -9.24 -1.33 15.78
C ASP A 7 -8.24 -1.82 14.73
N LYS A 8 -8.58 -2.90 14.04
CA LYS A 8 -7.78 -3.41 12.93
C LYS A 8 -7.55 -2.35 11.85
N PHE A 9 -8.58 -1.61 11.44
CA PHE A 9 -8.43 -0.53 10.47
C PHE A 9 -7.42 0.51 10.93
N SER A 10 -7.48 0.94 12.19
CA SER A 10 -6.57 1.97 12.70
C SER A 10 -5.12 1.48 12.73
N LYS A 11 -4.89 0.21 13.10
CA LYS A 11 -3.57 -0.43 13.09
C LYS A 11 -3.03 -0.55 11.67
N ASP A 12 -3.80 -1.14 10.75
CA ASP A 12 -3.43 -1.30 9.33
C ASP A 12 -3.18 0.06 8.66
N TYR A 13 -3.98 1.08 9.03
CA TYR A 13 -3.85 2.44 8.53
C TYR A 13 -2.52 3.07 8.95
N LEU A 14 -2.23 3.10 10.25
CA LEU A 14 -0.99 3.66 10.78
C LEU A 14 0.24 2.90 10.27
N GLU A 15 0.18 1.58 10.21
CA GLU A 15 1.24 0.75 9.63
C GLU A 15 1.51 1.12 8.17
N THR A 16 0.47 1.21 7.34
CA THR A 16 0.60 1.55 5.91
C THR A 16 1.30 2.89 5.70
N PHE A 17 1.02 3.88 6.53
CA PHE A 17 1.60 5.22 6.41
C PHE A 17 3.03 5.32 6.94
N LEU A 18 3.35 4.58 7.98
CA LEU A 18 4.63 4.68 8.68
C LEU A 18 5.66 3.67 8.19
N ALA A 19 5.24 2.60 7.51
CA ALA A 19 6.14 1.52 7.06
C ALA A 19 7.28 2.00 6.15
N SER A 20 7.05 3.05 5.37
CA SER A 20 8.10 3.64 4.52
C SER A 20 9.13 4.49 5.29
N CYS A 21 8.83 4.85 6.55
CA CYS A 21 9.62 5.77 7.37
C CYS A 21 10.38 5.07 8.49
N GLY A 22 10.03 3.81 8.80
CA GLY A 22 10.65 3.09 9.90
C GLY A 22 10.04 1.73 10.18
N ASP A 23 10.50 1.13 11.28
CA ASP A 23 9.98 -0.14 11.77
C ASP A 23 8.64 0.07 12.47
N VAL A 24 7.61 -0.59 12.00
CA VAL A 24 6.28 -0.59 12.59
C VAL A 24 5.97 -1.97 13.17
N LYS A 25 5.53 -2.00 14.40
CA LYS A 25 4.99 -3.21 15.02
C LYS A 25 3.57 -2.93 15.47
N THR A 26 2.62 -3.69 14.96
CA THR A 26 1.22 -3.65 15.38
C THR A 26 0.96 -4.80 16.34
N SER A 27 0.10 -4.60 17.33
CA SER A 27 -0.26 -5.61 18.33
C SER A 27 0.96 -6.19 19.07
N LEU A 28 1.86 -5.33 19.54
CA LEU A 28 3.03 -5.74 20.28
C LEU A 28 2.66 -6.14 21.72
N ASP A 29 2.89 -7.40 22.07
CA ASP A 29 2.72 -7.89 23.45
C ASP A 29 3.80 -7.31 24.37
N VAL A 30 3.36 -6.75 25.48
CA VAL A 30 4.24 -6.25 26.54
C VAL A 30 4.25 -7.28 27.67
N THR A 31 5.43 -7.87 27.91
CA THR A 31 5.65 -8.99 28.81
C THR A 31 5.10 -8.79 30.24
N ALA A 32 4.40 -9.79 30.71
CA ALA A 32 3.97 -10.22 32.04
C ALA A 32 2.47 -10.15 32.34
N GLU A 33 1.71 -9.30 31.74
CA GLU A 33 0.25 -9.28 31.77
C GLU A 33 -0.22 -8.86 30.39
N THR A 34 -1.24 -9.46 29.86
CA THR A 34 -1.90 -9.31 28.56
C THR A 34 -2.15 -7.85 28.06
N GLN A 35 -1.11 -7.02 28.04
CA GLN A 35 -1.17 -5.65 27.55
C GLN A 35 -0.57 -5.58 26.15
N GLU A 36 -1.38 -5.31 25.17
CA GLU A 36 -1.01 -5.14 23.77
C GLU A 36 -0.87 -3.65 23.44
N ILE A 37 0.23 -3.25 22.83
CA ILE A 37 0.42 -1.93 22.24
C ILE A 37 -0.17 -1.95 20.84
N ASP A 38 -1.07 -1.00 20.52
CA ASP A 38 -1.72 -0.98 19.22
C ASP A 38 -0.71 -0.78 18.08
N VAL A 39 0.13 0.25 18.16
CA VAL A 39 1.21 0.50 17.20
C VAL A 39 2.45 1.02 17.92
N TYR A 40 3.57 0.33 17.75
CA TYR A 40 4.90 0.80 18.12
C TYR A 40 5.69 1.13 16.86
N PHE A 41 6.20 2.36 16.79
CA PHE A 41 6.96 2.85 15.65
C PHE A 41 8.35 3.31 16.07
N ARG A 42 9.37 2.96 15.26
CA ARG A 42 10.74 3.46 15.38
C ARG A 42 11.20 3.97 14.01
N PRO A 43 11.52 5.26 13.86
CA PRO A 43 12.03 5.79 12.60
C PRO A 43 13.39 5.16 12.28
N THR A 44 13.55 4.71 11.02
CA THR A 44 14.81 4.21 10.47
C THR A 44 15.34 5.11 9.37
N SER A 45 14.47 5.97 8.82
CA SER A 45 14.83 6.97 7.84
C SER A 45 14.91 8.36 8.48
N PRO A 46 15.96 9.15 8.18
CA PRO A 46 16.08 10.51 8.68
C PRO A 46 15.07 11.50 8.05
N LYS A 47 14.39 11.09 6.96
CA LYS A 47 13.44 11.93 6.24
C LYS A 47 12.06 11.26 6.24
N ILE A 48 11.16 11.83 7.01
CA ILE A 48 9.73 11.52 6.96
C ILE A 48 9.10 12.38 5.86
N PRO A 49 8.28 11.79 4.95
CA PRO A 49 7.62 12.54 3.90
C PRO A 49 6.79 13.70 4.45
N PRO A 50 6.97 14.95 3.94
CA PRO A 50 6.21 16.11 4.41
C PRO A 50 4.70 15.96 4.17
N GLU A 51 4.31 15.15 3.20
CA GLU A 51 2.92 14.84 2.87
C GLU A 51 2.17 14.12 4.00
N LEU A 52 2.91 13.53 4.97
CA LEU A 52 2.32 12.95 6.19
C LEU A 52 1.87 14.02 7.20
N GLY A 53 2.27 15.26 7.04
CA GLY A 53 1.86 16.38 7.89
C GLY A 53 2.05 16.10 9.38
N LEU A 54 0.99 16.29 10.17
CA LEU A 54 1.03 16.08 11.63
C LEU A 54 1.36 14.62 11.99
N LEU A 55 0.87 13.63 11.26
CA LEU A 55 1.22 12.22 11.51
C LEU A 55 2.74 12.00 11.35
N GLY A 56 3.34 12.58 10.33
CA GLY A 56 4.79 12.53 10.13
C GLY A 56 5.54 13.24 11.26
N ARG A 57 5.01 14.35 11.78
CA ARG A 57 5.59 15.04 12.93
C ARG A 57 5.54 14.21 14.22
N LEU A 58 4.47 13.44 14.46
CA LEU A 58 4.36 12.48 15.57
C LEU A 58 5.42 11.37 15.48
N ALA A 59 5.77 10.98 14.27
CA ALA A 59 6.66 9.88 13.96
C ALA A 59 8.16 10.26 13.85
N GLN A 60 8.55 11.49 14.20
CA GLN A 60 9.96 11.92 14.15
C GLN A 60 10.85 11.22 15.19
N THR A 61 10.27 10.71 16.25
CA THR A 61 10.96 9.95 17.31
C THR A 61 10.22 8.64 17.53
N PRO A 62 10.86 7.64 18.19
CA PRO A 62 10.15 6.42 18.57
C PRO A 62 8.86 6.74 19.30
N CYS A 63 7.77 6.06 18.94
CA CYS A 63 6.48 6.36 19.56
C CYS A 63 5.55 5.14 19.65
N LEU A 64 4.63 5.23 20.60
CA LEU A 64 3.44 4.40 20.73
C LEU A 64 2.26 5.21 20.24
N LEU A 65 1.43 4.62 19.38
CA LEU A 65 0.19 5.21 18.90
C LEU A 65 -0.97 4.33 19.35
N GLU A 66 -1.87 4.91 20.15
CA GLU A 66 -3.03 4.21 20.74
C GLU A 66 -4.32 4.85 20.22
N PRO A 67 -4.87 4.36 19.10
CA PRO A 67 -6.07 4.90 18.48
C PRO A 67 -7.36 4.38 19.15
N TYR A 68 -8.13 5.30 19.73
CA TYR A 68 -9.41 5.00 20.35
C TYR A 68 -10.56 5.22 19.38
N ARG A 69 -11.44 4.23 19.27
CA ARG A 69 -12.69 4.38 18.51
C ARG A 69 -13.72 5.31 19.18
N ASN A 70 -13.80 5.23 20.50
CA ASN A 70 -14.69 6.06 21.35
C ASN A 70 -13.84 7.02 22.17
N SER A 71 -14.50 7.97 22.86
CA SER A 71 -13.82 8.84 23.83
C SER A 71 -12.99 8.02 24.80
N VAL A 72 -11.74 8.39 24.97
CA VAL A 72 -10.85 7.75 25.95
C VAL A 72 -11.37 7.99 27.38
N THR A 73 -11.16 7.04 28.26
CA THR A 73 -11.46 7.16 29.70
C THR A 73 -10.20 7.40 30.50
N ILE A 74 -10.34 7.77 31.77
CA ILE A 74 -9.20 7.93 32.68
C ILE A 74 -8.42 6.58 32.76
N GLU A 75 -9.16 5.47 32.95
CA GLU A 75 -8.59 4.12 33.03
C GLU A 75 -7.87 3.75 31.72
N GLY A 76 -8.42 4.15 30.57
CA GLY A 76 -7.78 3.94 29.28
C GLY A 76 -6.44 4.67 29.17
N ILE A 77 -6.37 5.93 29.60
CA ILE A 77 -5.11 6.70 29.62
C ILE A 77 -4.11 6.07 30.57
N LEU A 78 -4.54 5.65 31.77
CA LEU A 78 -3.67 4.99 32.74
C LEU A 78 -3.12 3.66 32.19
N ALA A 79 -3.94 2.89 31.48
CA ALA A 79 -3.48 1.66 30.82
C ALA A 79 -2.42 1.96 29.72
N CYS A 80 -2.62 3.01 28.91
CA CYS A 80 -1.62 3.43 27.92
C CYS A 80 -0.30 3.91 28.59
N LEU A 81 -0.40 4.64 29.69
CA LEU A 81 0.78 5.06 30.46
C LEU A 81 1.53 3.84 31.04
N SER A 82 0.82 2.84 31.54
CA SER A 82 1.42 1.59 32.02
C SER A 82 2.23 0.90 30.89
N LYS A 83 1.67 0.79 29.69
CA LYS A 83 2.38 0.25 28.51
C LYS A 83 3.65 1.05 28.20
N LEU A 84 3.57 2.38 28.18
CA LEU A 84 4.74 3.25 27.95
C LEU A 84 5.82 3.03 28.98
N LEU A 85 5.46 2.98 30.26
CA LEU A 85 6.42 2.77 31.37
C LEU A 85 7.10 1.41 31.26
N THR A 86 6.35 0.35 30.91
CA THR A 86 6.90 -1.00 30.70
C THR A 86 7.92 -1.02 29.54
N VAL A 87 7.58 -0.35 28.40
CA VAL A 87 8.53 -0.24 27.27
C VAL A 87 9.79 0.53 27.68
N ARG A 88 9.65 1.64 28.40
CA ARG A 88 10.81 2.40 28.90
C ARG A 88 11.71 1.56 29.80
N GLU A 89 11.12 0.80 30.70
CA GLU A 89 11.85 -0.10 31.59
C GLU A 89 12.61 -1.19 30.82
N GLN A 90 12.00 -1.76 29.78
CA GLN A 90 12.66 -2.72 28.90
C GLN A 90 13.86 -2.09 28.19
N LEU A 91 13.67 -0.89 27.60
CA LEU A 91 14.76 -0.16 26.94
C LEU A 91 15.89 0.20 27.90
N GLN A 92 15.58 0.58 29.15
CA GLN A 92 16.60 0.84 30.18
C GLN A 92 17.38 -0.43 30.53
N ARG A 93 16.71 -1.58 30.68
CA ARG A 93 17.38 -2.86 30.94
C ARG A 93 18.28 -3.29 29.76
N GLU A 94 17.84 -3.06 28.53
CA GLU A 94 18.63 -3.35 27.33
C GLU A 94 19.86 -2.43 27.24
N ALA A 95 19.68 -1.14 27.46
CA ALA A 95 20.76 -0.16 27.48
C ALA A 95 21.82 -0.52 28.56
N HIS A 96 21.37 -0.91 29.75
CA HIS A 96 22.26 -1.34 30.82
C HIS A 96 23.04 -2.62 30.46
N ARG A 97 22.36 -3.62 29.87
CA ARG A 97 23.02 -4.86 29.41
C ARG A 97 24.07 -4.60 28.34
N ASN A 98 23.80 -3.64 27.45
CA ASN A 98 24.69 -3.26 26.36
C ASN A 98 25.75 -2.23 26.79
N GLN A 99 25.79 -1.83 28.07
CA GLN A 99 26.68 -0.80 28.61
C GLN A 99 26.60 0.52 27.84
N GLN A 100 25.44 0.88 27.32
CA GLN A 100 25.17 2.12 26.59
C GLN A 100 24.14 2.97 27.33
N PRO A 101 24.29 4.31 27.37
CA PRO A 101 23.26 5.17 27.95
C PRO A 101 22.01 5.17 27.07
N LEU A 102 20.83 5.13 27.69
CA LEU A 102 19.57 5.37 26.98
C LEU A 102 19.47 6.87 26.67
N LEU A 103 19.66 7.22 25.40
CA LEU A 103 19.55 8.60 24.95
C LEU A 103 18.08 9.07 24.99
N ALA A 104 17.86 10.36 25.29
CA ALA A 104 16.52 10.93 25.39
C ALA A 104 15.71 10.78 24.07
N GLU A 105 16.39 10.84 22.93
CA GLU A 105 15.79 10.64 21.60
C GLU A 105 15.28 9.21 21.34
N ASN A 106 15.80 8.23 22.07
CA ASN A 106 15.39 6.81 21.99
C ASN A 106 14.25 6.47 22.96
N ILE A 107 13.86 7.41 23.82
CA ILE A 107 12.71 7.22 24.72
C ILE A 107 11.43 7.46 23.92
N PRO A 108 10.56 6.45 23.81
CA PRO A 108 9.36 6.59 23.00
C PRO A 108 8.39 7.61 23.61
N ARG A 109 7.67 8.31 22.72
CA ARG A 109 6.52 9.14 23.08
C ARG A 109 5.23 8.35 22.93
N LEU A 110 4.25 8.66 23.76
CA LEU A 110 2.92 8.06 23.67
C LEU A 110 1.95 9.09 23.09
N TRP A 111 1.28 8.71 21.99
CA TRP A 111 0.24 9.47 21.33
C TRP A 111 -1.09 8.75 21.48
N ILE A 112 -1.99 9.29 22.30
CA ILE A 112 -3.35 8.77 22.51
C ILE A 112 -4.28 9.50 21.54
N LEU A 113 -4.75 8.79 20.51
CA LEU A 113 -5.63 9.34 19.48
C LEU A 113 -7.09 9.07 19.86
N THR A 114 -7.84 10.09 20.22
CA THR A 114 -9.23 9.93 20.65
C THR A 114 -10.19 10.80 19.82
N PRO A 115 -11.37 10.29 19.42
CA PRO A 115 -12.32 11.11 18.69
C PRO A 115 -12.72 12.37 19.46
N THR A 116 -12.95 12.25 20.77
CA THR A 116 -13.35 13.34 21.67
C THR A 116 -12.71 13.13 23.03
N ALA A 117 -12.48 14.21 23.78
CA ALA A 117 -12.13 14.19 25.19
C ALA A 117 -12.92 15.27 25.94
N SER A 118 -13.39 14.96 27.14
CA SER A 118 -14.01 15.96 28.00
C SER A 118 -12.96 16.80 28.72
N GLN A 119 -13.31 18.05 29.07
CA GLN A 119 -12.44 18.92 29.87
C GLN A 119 -12.04 18.26 31.19
N ARG A 120 -12.92 17.43 31.78
CA ARG A 120 -12.60 16.67 32.99
C ARG A 120 -11.39 15.76 32.82
N ILE A 121 -11.29 15.07 31.67
CA ILE A 121 -10.14 14.20 31.37
C ILE A 121 -8.86 15.03 31.20
N ILE A 122 -8.93 16.10 30.40
CA ILE A 122 -7.78 16.99 30.17
C ILE A 122 -7.25 17.55 31.50
N THR A 123 -8.14 18.02 32.34
CA THR A 123 -7.77 18.57 33.67
C THR A 123 -7.24 17.51 34.61
N ALA A 124 -7.84 16.28 34.62
CA ALA A 124 -7.40 15.19 35.51
C ALA A 124 -5.94 14.78 35.30
N PHE A 125 -5.45 14.92 34.07
CA PHE A 125 -4.04 14.65 33.75
C PHE A 125 -3.17 15.90 33.67
N SER A 126 -3.68 17.08 34.06
CA SER A 126 -2.98 18.37 33.93
C SER A 126 -2.42 18.57 32.52
N ALA A 127 -3.16 18.07 31.51
CA ALA A 127 -2.73 18.14 30.14
C ALA A 127 -2.96 19.55 29.59
N LEU A 128 -1.91 20.09 28.93
CA LEU A 128 -1.92 21.47 28.43
C LEU A 128 -1.76 21.48 26.91
N ASN A 129 -2.49 22.37 26.25
CA ASN A 129 -2.25 22.64 24.84
C ASN A 129 -0.88 23.34 24.68
N ASN A 130 -0.13 22.92 23.66
CA ASN A 130 1.13 23.56 23.28
C ASN A 130 0.90 24.32 21.96
N PRO A 131 1.04 25.66 21.94
CA PRO A 131 0.84 26.49 20.75
C PRO A 131 1.63 26.03 19.52
N ASP A 132 2.84 25.49 19.71
CA ASP A 132 3.70 25.01 18.63
C ASP A 132 3.13 23.78 17.92
N TRP A 133 2.16 23.08 18.55
CA TRP A 133 1.52 21.88 18.02
C TRP A 133 0.10 22.13 17.48
N GLY A 134 -0.44 23.31 17.75
CA GLY A 134 -1.78 23.68 17.34
C GLY A 134 -2.89 23.16 18.25
N GLU A 135 -4.12 23.35 17.83
CA GLU A 135 -5.31 22.97 18.60
C GLU A 135 -5.53 21.45 18.62
N GLY A 136 -6.17 20.96 19.68
CA GLY A 136 -6.55 19.56 19.83
C GLY A 136 -5.43 18.63 20.30
N ILE A 137 -4.25 19.15 20.63
CA ILE A 137 -3.10 18.37 21.12
C ILE A 137 -2.75 18.81 22.53
N TYR A 138 -2.93 17.92 23.48
CA TYR A 138 -2.78 18.19 24.90
C TYR A 138 -1.65 17.36 25.50
N PHE A 139 -0.56 17.99 25.89
CA PHE A 139 0.60 17.33 26.49
C PHE A 139 0.41 17.13 27.99
N LEU A 140 0.65 15.93 28.45
CA LEU A 140 0.81 15.61 29.86
C LEU A 140 2.13 16.22 30.37
N PRO A 141 2.34 16.28 31.72
CA PRO A 141 3.61 16.71 32.29
C PRO A 141 4.82 16.07 31.61
N PRO A 142 5.91 16.82 31.37
CA PRO A 142 7.04 16.39 30.51
C PRO A 142 7.62 15.01 30.84
N ALA A 143 7.64 14.64 32.11
CA ALA A 143 8.17 13.34 32.57
C ALA A 143 7.41 12.15 31.98
N LEU A 144 6.13 12.32 31.59
CA LEU A 144 5.28 11.27 31.03
C LEU A 144 5.45 11.09 29.52
N THR A 145 6.13 12.02 28.81
CA THR A 145 6.37 11.97 27.35
C THR A 145 5.12 11.60 26.54
N THR A 146 3.93 12.06 26.97
CA THR A 146 2.62 11.64 26.45
C THR A 146 1.80 12.85 26.03
N ALA A 147 1.02 12.70 24.96
CA ALA A 147 -0.01 13.66 24.61
C ALA A 147 -1.31 12.96 24.20
N ILE A 148 -2.42 13.66 24.45
CA ILE A 148 -3.77 13.30 24.03
C ILE A 148 -4.11 14.13 22.80
N ILE A 149 -4.41 13.47 21.68
CA ILE A 149 -4.80 14.09 20.43
C ILE A 149 -6.30 13.93 20.26
N VAL A 150 -7.03 15.03 20.32
CA VAL A 150 -8.50 15.09 20.24
C VAL A 150 -8.90 15.40 18.83
N LEU A 151 -9.19 14.35 18.05
CA LEU A 151 -9.30 14.37 16.59
C LEU A 151 -10.35 15.37 16.06
N HIS A 152 -11.46 15.60 16.79
CA HIS A 152 -12.49 16.55 16.35
C HIS A 152 -12.08 18.03 16.59
N GLN A 153 -11.04 18.28 17.36
CA GLN A 153 -10.51 19.61 17.62
C GLN A 153 -9.35 20.00 16.71
N LEU A 154 -8.83 19.03 15.95
CA LEU A 154 -7.79 19.31 14.98
C LEU A 154 -8.31 20.25 13.89
N PRO A 155 -7.55 21.28 13.49
CA PRO A 155 -7.93 22.16 12.39
C PRO A 155 -8.11 21.41 11.08
N GLU A 156 -9.01 21.87 10.23
CA GLU A 156 -9.29 21.25 8.92
C GLU A 156 -8.26 21.72 7.89
N THR A 157 -7.05 21.18 7.98
CA THR A 157 -5.90 21.51 7.10
C THR A 157 -5.30 20.23 6.52
N PRO A 158 -4.54 20.33 5.41
CA PRO A 158 -3.85 19.18 4.84
C PRO A 158 -2.93 18.46 5.83
N GLU A 159 -2.30 19.18 6.75
CA GLU A 159 -1.40 18.62 7.76
C GLU A 159 -2.11 17.66 8.72
N THR A 160 -3.37 17.91 9.03
CA THR A 160 -4.14 17.11 10.01
C THR A 160 -5.03 16.05 9.36
N LEU A 161 -5.11 16.05 8.03
CA LEU A 161 -5.98 15.16 7.25
C LEU A 161 -5.89 13.70 7.68
N TRP A 162 -4.68 13.16 7.75
CA TRP A 162 -4.42 11.74 8.03
C TRP A 162 -4.89 11.31 9.42
N LEU A 163 -4.78 12.17 10.41
CA LEU A 163 -5.30 11.90 11.76
C LEU A 163 -6.82 12.05 11.82
N ARG A 164 -7.40 13.05 11.13
CA ARG A 164 -8.86 13.26 11.09
C ARG A 164 -9.62 12.12 10.43
N LEU A 165 -8.99 11.34 9.52
CA LEU A 165 -9.57 10.12 8.95
C LEU A 165 -9.79 9.02 10.01
N LEU A 166 -9.01 9.00 11.10
CA LEU A 166 -9.23 8.12 12.25
C LEU A 166 -10.36 8.63 13.16
N GLY A 167 -10.83 9.86 12.97
CA GLY A 167 -11.92 10.47 13.72
C GLY A 167 -13.27 9.79 13.51
N ARG A 168 -14.36 10.44 13.99
CA ARG A 168 -15.74 9.93 13.89
C ARG A 168 -16.69 10.99 13.31
N GLY A 169 -17.83 10.53 12.83
CA GLY A 169 -18.93 11.39 12.40
C GLY A 169 -18.50 12.45 11.38
N GLY A 170 -18.82 13.72 11.67
CA GLY A 170 -18.50 14.84 10.78
C GLY A 170 -17.00 15.03 10.51
N THR A 171 -16.15 14.83 11.51
CA THR A 171 -14.70 14.97 11.36
C THR A 171 -14.16 14.02 10.27
N ARG A 172 -14.54 12.75 10.34
CA ARG A 172 -14.15 11.77 9.32
C ARG A 172 -14.79 12.06 7.97
N SER A 173 -16.06 12.45 7.94
CA SER A 173 -16.75 12.75 6.69
C SER A 173 -16.05 13.86 5.92
N ARG A 174 -15.70 14.97 6.57
CA ARG A 174 -14.95 16.07 5.94
C ARG A 174 -13.56 15.67 5.51
N ALA A 175 -12.86 14.85 6.33
CA ALA A 175 -11.56 14.32 5.96
C ALA A 175 -11.63 13.38 4.72
N ILE A 176 -12.71 12.62 4.54
CA ILE A 176 -12.95 11.84 3.31
C ILE A 176 -13.17 12.75 2.11
N ASP A 177 -13.91 13.87 2.27
CA ASP A 177 -14.13 14.83 1.20
C ASP A 177 -12.81 15.48 0.75
N GLU A 178 -11.94 15.84 1.71
CA GLU A 178 -10.60 16.34 1.43
C GLU A 178 -9.69 15.27 0.78
N LEU A 179 -9.74 14.03 1.26
CA LEU A 179 -9.02 12.91 0.65
C LEU A 179 -9.43 12.69 -0.81
N GLU A 180 -10.71 12.81 -1.11
CA GLU A 180 -11.26 12.71 -2.47
C GLU A 180 -10.73 13.83 -3.36
N ALA A 181 -10.62 15.05 -2.84
CA ALA A 181 -10.14 16.22 -3.55
C ALA A 181 -8.62 16.22 -3.82
N LEU A 182 -7.83 15.38 -3.15
CA LEU A 182 -6.40 15.26 -3.40
C LEU A 182 -6.12 14.83 -4.85
N SER A 183 -4.94 15.23 -5.36
CA SER A 183 -4.45 14.77 -6.67
C SER A 183 -4.48 13.24 -6.76
N PRO A 184 -4.84 12.65 -7.92
CA PRO A 184 -4.74 11.20 -8.15
C PRO A 184 -3.33 10.63 -7.92
N HIS A 185 -2.31 11.46 -8.10
CA HIS A 185 -0.89 11.07 -7.90
C HIS A 185 -0.37 11.28 -6.47
N HIS A 186 -1.23 11.71 -5.55
CA HIS A 186 -0.82 11.86 -4.15
C HIS A 186 -0.43 10.50 -3.55
N PRO A 187 0.79 10.37 -2.96
CA PRO A 187 1.37 9.07 -2.59
C PRO A 187 0.48 8.24 -1.65
N PHE A 188 -0.27 8.89 -0.76
CA PHE A 188 -1.09 8.20 0.25
C PHE A 188 -2.57 8.09 -0.11
N LYS A 189 -3.06 8.72 -1.20
CA LYS A 189 -4.49 8.73 -1.55
C LYS A 189 -5.03 7.34 -1.83
N SER A 190 -4.39 6.61 -2.73
CA SER A 190 -4.85 5.28 -3.16
C SER A 190 -4.86 4.27 -2.01
N ALA A 191 -3.78 4.24 -1.22
CA ALA A 191 -3.68 3.35 -0.05
C ALA A 191 -4.77 3.65 0.98
N SER A 192 -5.02 4.95 1.28
CA SER A 192 -6.08 5.37 2.22
C SER A 192 -7.46 4.97 1.75
N LEU A 193 -7.81 5.22 0.50
CA LEU A 193 -9.09 4.83 -0.08
C LEU A 193 -9.29 3.32 -0.03
N LYS A 194 -8.26 2.55 -0.36
CA LYS A 194 -8.31 1.08 -0.30
C LYS A 194 -8.62 0.57 1.11
N LEU A 195 -7.98 1.14 2.15
CA LEU A 195 -8.23 0.78 3.55
C LEU A 195 -9.66 1.16 3.99
N LEU A 196 -10.14 2.35 3.61
CA LEU A 196 -11.49 2.79 3.89
C LEU A 196 -12.54 1.91 3.19
N TYR A 197 -12.31 1.51 1.93
CA TYR A 197 -13.19 0.59 1.20
C TYR A 197 -13.23 -0.79 1.84
N ASN A 198 -12.10 -1.34 2.26
CA ASN A 198 -12.03 -2.61 2.96
C ASN A 198 -12.81 -2.56 4.28
N LEU A 199 -12.63 -1.49 5.06
CA LEU A 199 -13.43 -1.27 6.27
C LEU A 199 -14.92 -1.19 5.95
N SER A 200 -15.32 -0.41 4.95
CA SER A 200 -16.72 -0.27 4.51
C SER A 200 -17.34 -1.63 4.15
N ARG A 201 -16.63 -2.45 3.36
CA ARG A 201 -17.07 -3.82 3.00
C ARG A 201 -17.24 -4.71 4.22
N ASN A 202 -16.28 -4.70 5.13
CA ASN A 202 -16.34 -5.50 6.36
C ASN A 202 -17.50 -5.07 7.26
N LEU A 203 -17.76 -3.76 7.38
CA LEU A 203 -18.92 -3.23 8.10
C LEU A 203 -20.23 -3.59 7.41
N GLN A 204 -20.26 -3.61 6.08
CA GLN A 204 -21.45 -3.97 5.30
C GLN A 204 -21.84 -5.44 5.49
N ALA A 205 -20.90 -6.33 5.75
CA ALA A 205 -21.14 -7.74 6.01
C ALA A 205 -21.73 -8.01 7.43
N LEU A 206 -21.74 -7.02 8.33
CA LEU A 206 -22.27 -7.20 9.68
C LEU A 206 -23.80 -7.19 9.69
N PRO A 207 -24.46 -8.06 10.50
CA PRO A 207 -25.92 -8.13 10.59
C PRO A 207 -26.54 -6.88 11.25
N LYS A 208 -25.84 -6.26 12.18
CA LYS A 208 -26.27 -5.04 12.88
C LYS A 208 -25.25 -3.93 12.71
N ARG A 209 -25.73 -2.74 12.30
CA ARG A 209 -24.91 -1.55 12.05
C ARG A 209 -25.54 -0.35 12.72
N THR A 210 -24.68 0.52 13.29
CA THR A 210 -25.09 1.81 13.84
C THR A 210 -25.49 2.76 12.69
N GLN A 211 -26.17 3.84 13.01
CA GLN A 211 -26.51 4.88 12.04
C GLN A 211 -25.26 5.53 11.44
N GLU A 212 -24.21 5.73 12.26
CA GLU A 212 -22.92 6.25 11.81
C GLU A 212 -22.25 5.34 10.79
N GLU A 213 -22.23 4.02 11.04
CA GLU A 213 -21.66 3.03 10.12
C GLU A 213 -22.42 2.97 8.80
N ARG A 214 -23.75 3.09 8.82
CA ARG A 214 -24.55 3.17 7.58
C ARG A 214 -24.19 4.41 6.78
N LYS A 215 -24.10 5.59 7.42
CA LYS A 215 -23.70 6.84 6.77
C LYS A 215 -22.29 6.73 6.16
N PHE A 216 -21.34 6.14 6.88
CA PHE A 216 -19.98 5.89 6.38
C PHE A 216 -19.97 4.98 5.14
N ILE A 217 -20.72 3.86 5.16
CA ILE A 217 -20.85 2.96 4.02
C ILE A 217 -21.48 3.69 2.82
N MET A 218 -22.56 4.41 3.04
CA MET A 218 -23.25 5.16 1.98
C MET A 218 -22.35 6.24 1.36
N ARG A 219 -21.50 6.87 2.16
CA ARG A 219 -20.55 7.89 1.67
C ARG A 219 -19.46 7.29 0.76
N LEU A 220 -18.96 6.10 1.09
CA LEU A 220 -17.87 5.47 0.34
C LEU A 220 -18.34 4.66 -0.88
N ALA A 221 -19.60 4.23 -0.92
CA ALA A 221 -20.10 3.39 -2.00
C ALA A 221 -19.94 4.00 -3.40
N PRO A 222 -20.32 5.28 -3.66
CA PRO A 222 -20.14 5.88 -4.98
C PRO A 222 -18.67 6.06 -5.35
N LEU A 223 -17.80 6.41 -4.40
CA LEU A 223 -16.36 6.57 -4.61
C LEU A 223 -15.71 5.25 -5.03
N TYR A 224 -16.08 4.16 -4.35
CA TYR A 224 -15.62 2.83 -4.69
C TYR A 224 -16.03 2.40 -6.11
N GLN A 225 -17.26 2.71 -6.52
CA GLN A 225 -17.74 2.40 -7.87
C GLN A 225 -16.95 3.18 -8.92
N GLN A 226 -16.76 4.48 -8.73
CA GLN A 226 -15.99 5.32 -9.64
C GLN A 226 -14.52 4.85 -9.79
N ASP A 227 -13.86 4.53 -8.67
CA ASP A 227 -12.48 4.04 -8.72
C ASP A 227 -12.38 2.69 -9.40
N ARG A 228 -13.36 1.80 -9.16
CA ARG A 228 -13.45 0.50 -9.83
C ARG A 228 -13.65 0.65 -11.33
N GLU A 229 -14.55 1.51 -11.76
CA GLU A 229 -14.80 1.77 -13.19
C GLU A 229 -13.56 2.33 -13.88
N LYS A 230 -12.87 3.32 -13.26
CA LYS A 230 -11.61 3.85 -13.77
C LYS A 230 -10.53 2.77 -13.89
N ALA A 231 -10.40 1.90 -12.87
CA ALA A 231 -9.42 0.82 -12.89
C ALA A 231 -9.72 -0.21 -14.01
N ILE A 232 -11.00 -0.53 -14.24
CA ILE A 232 -11.43 -1.41 -15.35
C ILE A 232 -11.07 -0.78 -16.68
N GLN A 233 -11.45 0.49 -16.92
CA GLN A 233 -11.15 1.21 -18.16
C GLN A 233 -9.65 1.29 -18.43
N GLN A 234 -8.84 1.57 -17.42
CA GLN A 234 -7.38 1.58 -17.55
C GLN A 234 -6.83 0.19 -17.87
N GLY A 235 -7.34 -0.85 -17.21
CA GLY A 235 -6.96 -2.23 -17.47
C GLY A 235 -7.29 -2.67 -18.91
N GLU A 236 -8.48 -2.33 -19.39
CA GLU A 236 -8.91 -2.60 -20.76
C GLU A 236 -8.04 -1.86 -21.79
N ALA A 237 -7.74 -0.58 -21.55
CA ALA A 237 -6.87 0.21 -22.43
C ALA A 237 -5.44 -0.37 -22.53
N ILE A 238 -4.86 -0.75 -21.38
CA ILE A 238 -3.54 -1.39 -21.32
C ILE A 238 -3.57 -2.75 -22.00
N GLY A 239 -4.61 -3.56 -21.75
CA GLY A 239 -4.79 -4.87 -22.36
C GLY A 239 -4.91 -4.79 -23.88
N LEU A 240 -5.71 -3.85 -24.38
CA LEU A 240 -5.87 -3.61 -25.83
C LEU A 240 -4.54 -3.17 -26.47
N GLN A 241 -3.81 -2.27 -25.83
CA GLN A 241 -2.52 -1.80 -26.34
C GLN A 241 -1.49 -2.94 -26.40
N LYS A 242 -1.37 -3.74 -25.32
CA LYS A 242 -0.49 -4.91 -25.30
C LYS A 242 -0.86 -5.93 -26.36
N GLY A 243 -2.14 -6.31 -26.42
CA GLY A 243 -2.62 -7.28 -27.41
C GLY A 243 -2.39 -6.80 -28.87
N ARG A 244 -2.50 -5.47 -29.11
CA ARG A 244 -2.19 -4.93 -30.43
C ARG A 244 -0.70 -5.04 -30.77
N ILE A 245 0.19 -4.72 -29.83
CA ILE A 245 1.65 -4.82 -30.03
C ILE A 245 2.05 -6.28 -30.27
N GLU A 246 1.60 -7.19 -29.39
CA GLU A 246 1.87 -8.63 -29.52
C GLU A 246 1.32 -9.18 -30.84
N GLY A 247 0.10 -8.80 -31.22
CA GLY A 247 -0.52 -9.22 -32.48
C GLY A 247 0.24 -8.74 -33.72
N ILE A 248 0.76 -7.51 -33.71
CA ILE A 248 1.60 -6.98 -34.80
C ILE A 248 2.92 -7.79 -34.88
N GLN A 249 3.61 -7.98 -33.76
CA GLN A 249 4.88 -8.73 -33.72
C GLN A 249 4.72 -10.17 -34.18
N GLN A 250 3.66 -10.85 -33.74
CA GLN A 250 3.34 -12.22 -34.19
C GLN A 250 2.99 -12.23 -35.66
N GLY A 251 2.19 -11.26 -36.12
CA GLY A 251 1.82 -11.14 -37.53
C GLY A 251 3.04 -10.91 -38.45
N GLU A 252 3.95 -10.04 -38.04
CA GLU A 252 5.21 -9.79 -38.77
C GLU A 252 6.09 -11.04 -38.81
N ALA A 253 6.26 -11.74 -37.68
CA ALA A 253 7.05 -12.98 -37.63
C ALA A 253 6.47 -14.08 -38.55
N ILE A 254 5.15 -14.28 -38.50
CA ILE A 254 4.46 -15.22 -39.38
C ILE A 254 4.58 -14.80 -40.87
N GLY A 255 4.46 -13.50 -41.13
CA GLY A 255 4.59 -12.93 -42.48
C GLY A 255 6.00 -13.18 -43.06
N LEU A 256 7.05 -12.87 -42.31
CA LEU A 256 8.43 -13.11 -42.70
C LEU A 256 8.69 -14.60 -42.96
N GLN A 257 8.24 -15.49 -42.09
CA GLN A 257 8.40 -16.94 -42.27
C GLN A 257 7.71 -17.44 -43.54
N LYS A 258 6.48 -17.00 -43.82
CA LYS A 258 5.75 -17.36 -45.04
C LYS A 258 6.42 -16.84 -46.30
N GLU A 259 6.91 -15.62 -46.29
CA GLU A 259 7.64 -15.03 -47.42
C GLU A 259 8.94 -15.76 -47.68
N ALA A 260 9.76 -16.00 -46.64
CA ALA A 260 11.02 -16.77 -46.75
C ALA A 260 10.76 -18.19 -47.27
N SER A 261 9.80 -18.91 -46.72
CA SER A 261 9.46 -20.24 -47.16
C SER A 261 8.97 -20.30 -48.63
N LYS A 262 8.15 -19.33 -49.01
CA LYS A 262 7.68 -19.19 -50.41
C LYS A 262 8.82 -18.91 -51.39
N LEU A 263 9.79 -18.07 -51.00
CA LEU A 263 10.94 -17.76 -51.82
C LEU A 263 11.82 -19.00 -52.02
N VAL A 264 12.14 -19.69 -50.94
CA VAL A 264 12.99 -20.90 -50.98
C VAL A 264 12.28 -22.02 -51.78
N LEU A 265 10.99 -22.25 -51.55
CA LEU A 265 10.23 -23.27 -52.33
C LEU A 265 10.22 -22.93 -53.82
N ARG A 266 10.08 -21.68 -54.19
CA ARG A 266 10.13 -21.26 -55.61
C ARG A 266 11.48 -21.50 -56.25
N GLN A 267 12.56 -21.25 -55.51
CA GLN A 267 13.95 -21.50 -55.98
C GLN A 267 14.20 -23.02 -56.15
N LEU A 268 13.78 -23.84 -55.16
CA LEU A 268 13.86 -25.29 -55.22
C LEU A 268 13.08 -25.87 -56.36
N LYS A 269 11.84 -25.40 -56.58
CA LYS A 269 11.05 -25.84 -57.71
C LYS A 269 11.60 -25.49 -59.09
N ARG A 270 12.25 -24.33 -59.17
CA ARG A 270 12.95 -23.93 -60.43
C ARG A 270 14.18 -24.79 -60.70
N ARG A 271 14.88 -25.26 -59.65
CA ARG A 271 16.15 -26.01 -59.80
C ARG A 271 15.92 -27.52 -59.97
N PHE A 272 15.00 -28.07 -59.21
CA PHE A 272 14.79 -29.54 -59.10
C PHE A 272 13.45 -30.00 -59.62
N GLY A 273 12.57 -29.11 -60.10
CA GLY A 273 11.20 -29.47 -60.49
C GLY A 273 10.25 -29.59 -59.33
N GLU A 274 9.20 -30.41 -59.47
CA GLU A 274 8.18 -30.65 -58.45
C GLU A 274 8.79 -31.39 -57.26
N LEU A 275 8.53 -30.84 -56.05
CA LEU A 275 8.97 -31.42 -54.78
C LEU A 275 7.91 -32.32 -54.19
N PRO A 276 8.30 -33.41 -53.51
CA PRO A 276 7.36 -34.23 -52.75
C PRO A 276 6.62 -33.41 -51.70
N PRO A 277 5.31 -33.69 -51.46
CA PRO A 277 4.50 -32.92 -50.52
C PRO A 277 5.09 -32.83 -49.09
N HIS A 278 5.66 -33.92 -48.59
CA HIS A 278 6.26 -33.95 -47.22
C HIS A 278 7.47 -33.03 -47.08
N ILE A 279 8.28 -32.85 -48.14
CA ILE A 279 9.41 -31.92 -48.15
C ILE A 279 8.91 -30.48 -48.13
N THR A 280 7.87 -30.18 -48.90
CA THR A 280 7.25 -28.88 -48.94
C THR A 280 6.68 -28.50 -47.56
N GLU A 281 6.00 -29.43 -46.87
CA GLU A 281 5.49 -29.20 -45.52
C GLU A 281 6.61 -29.01 -44.50
N THR A 282 7.69 -29.76 -44.61
CA THR A 282 8.87 -29.60 -43.73
C THR A 282 9.50 -28.23 -43.89
N ILE A 283 9.70 -27.75 -45.12
CA ILE A 283 10.25 -26.43 -45.41
C ILE A 283 9.33 -25.32 -44.88
N GLN A 284 8.01 -25.46 -45.01
CA GLN A 284 7.06 -24.45 -44.49
C GLN A 284 7.03 -24.34 -42.98
N LYS A 285 7.54 -25.32 -42.24
CA LYS A 285 7.64 -25.33 -40.79
C LYS A 285 8.99 -24.84 -40.25
N LEU A 286 9.97 -24.62 -41.11
CA LEU A 286 11.28 -24.11 -40.69
C LEU A 286 11.21 -22.68 -40.16
N SER A 287 12.08 -22.33 -39.22
CA SER A 287 12.28 -20.94 -38.79
C SER A 287 12.86 -20.08 -39.91
N VAL A 288 12.72 -18.78 -39.81
CA VAL A 288 13.28 -17.83 -40.81
C VAL A 288 14.79 -18.06 -40.99
N GLU A 289 15.53 -18.19 -39.88
CA GLU A 289 16.96 -18.47 -39.87
C GLU A 289 17.30 -19.74 -40.67
N LYS A 290 16.59 -20.85 -40.43
CA LYS A 290 16.78 -22.10 -41.17
C LYS A 290 16.39 -21.98 -42.64
N LEU A 291 15.41 -21.15 -42.99
CA LEU A 291 15.06 -20.88 -44.38
C LEU A 291 16.12 -20.04 -45.10
N GLU A 292 16.76 -19.10 -44.39
CA GLU A 292 17.91 -18.35 -44.89
C GLU A 292 19.09 -19.27 -45.13
N ASP A 293 19.45 -20.10 -44.12
CA ASP A 293 20.53 -21.12 -44.26
C ASP A 293 20.26 -22.09 -45.42
N LEU A 294 18.99 -22.52 -45.61
CA LEU A 294 18.61 -23.37 -46.73
C LEU A 294 18.76 -22.63 -48.07
N GLY A 295 18.42 -21.35 -48.08
CA GLY A 295 18.57 -20.48 -49.26
C GLY A 295 20.03 -20.33 -49.71
N GLU A 296 20.96 -20.25 -48.74
CA GLU A 296 22.41 -20.24 -49.01
C GLU A 296 22.94 -21.61 -49.44
N ALA A 297 22.59 -22.66 -48.69
CA ALA A 297 22.98 -24.04 -49.01
C ALA A 297 22.48 -24.51 -50.39
N LEU A 298 21.33 -23.99 -50.83
CA LEU A 298 20.77 -24.30 -52.14
C LEU A 298 21.73 -23.99 -53.30
N LEU A 299 22.65 -23.06 -53.12
CA LEU A 299 23.63 -22.70 -54.17
C LEU A 299 24.59 -23.87 -54.48
N ASP A 300 24.86 -24.72 -53.47
CA ASP A 300 25.82 -25.84 -53.57
C ASP A 300 25.13 -27.20 -53.86
N PHE A 301 23.79 -27.27 -53.80
CA PHE A 301 23.06 -28.54 -54.09
C PHE A 301 23.10 -28.89 -55.58
N GLU A 302 23.54 -30.10 -55.91
CA GLU A 302 23.51 -30.59 -57.27
C GLU A 302 22.24 -31.48 -57.56
N THR A 303 21.78 -32.16 -56.53
CA THR A 303 20.67 -33.10 -56.65
C THR A 303 19.61 -32.90 -55.60
N GLN A 304 18.39 -33.49 -55.83
CA GLN A 304 17.32 -33.46 -54.82
C GLN A 304 17.68 -34.29 -53.55
N ALA A 305 18.65 -35.23 -53.66
CA ALA A 305 19.16 -35.97 -52.50
C ALA A 305 19.93 -35.09 -51.52
N ASP A 306 20.63 -34.05 -52.00
CA ASP A 306 21.36 -33.10 -51.15
C ASP A 306 20.39 -32.30 -50.27
N LEU A 307 19.23 -31.88 -50.80
CA LEU A 307 18.19 -31.25 -50.06
C LEU A 307 17.62 -32.14 -48.92
N ILE A 308 17.37 -33.41 -49.25
CA ILE A 308 16.86 -34.40 -48.27
C ILE A 308 17.87 -34.61 -47.14
N ASN A 309 19.15 -34.71 -47.47
CA ASN A 309 20.22 -34.87 -46.49
C ASN A 309 20.36 -33.63 -45.59
N TRP A 310 20.15 -32.43 -46.12
CA TRP A 310 20.20 -31.19 -45.34
C TRP A 310 19.02 -31.03 -44.38
N LEU A 311 17.82 -31.53 -44.75
CA LEU A 311 16.62 -31.43 -43.94
C LEU A 311 16.56 -32.49 -42.81
N ASN A 312 17.38 -33.56 -42.86
CA ASN A 312 17.47 -34.58 -41.82
C ASN A 312 18.51 -34.21 -40.75
#